data_87f2ee5259326cfda059f0fd6b88973d
#
_entry.id   87f2ee5259326cfda059f0fd6b88973d
#
_cell.length_a   1.000
_cell.length_b   1.000
_cell.length_c   1.000
_cell.angle_alpha   90.00
_cell.angle_beta   90.00
_cell.angle_gamma   90.00
#
_symmetry.space_group_name_H-M   'P 1'
#
loop_
_entity.id
_entity.type
_entity.pdbx_description
1 polymer ?
#
loop_
_entity_poly.entity_id
_entity_poly.type
_entity_poly.pdbx_seq_one_letter_code
_entity_poly.pdbx_strand_id
1 'polypeptide(L)'
;EQVRAVVDVADAVICPGFIDIQSHSIYPLMVDGRCVSKITQGITTEIMGEAWTPAPVGGRNPGGLLTSVYGEPVERWVERSRGWTRFAHWLEAFEEAGVSPNIGSYLGGGTLRRCAMDMDMNPSSGKQRATMRRVMAEAMEDGAFGVSYALIYPPDCYADVDEIVDVCEVVGRY
;
A
#
# COMPACT_ATOMS: atom_id res chain seq x y z
N GLU A 1 -34.49 10.22 -18.64
CA GLU A 1 -33.64 9.27 -17.91
C GLU A 1 -34.48 8.05 -17.55
N GLN A 2 -34.01 6.85 -17.91
CA GLN A 2 -34.67 5.60 -17.51
C GLN A 2 -34.16 5.19 -16.14
N VAL A 3 -35.02 5.22 -15.13
CA VAL A 3 -34.76 4.64 -13.81
C VAL A 3 -34.75 3.12 -13.94
N ARG A 4 -33.65 2.47 -13.59
CA ARG A 4 -33.50 1.00 -13.67
C ARG A 4 -34.14 0.26 -12.50
N ALA A 5 -34.15 0.87 -11.32
CA ALA A 5 -34.76 0.33 -10.13
C ALA A 5 -35.10 1.46 -9.15
N VAL A 6 -36.16 1.24 -8.36
CA VAL A 6 -36.51 2.08 -7.21
C VAL A 6 -36.39 1.21 -5.98
N VAL A 7 -35.62 1.67 -4.99
CA VAL A 7 -35.46 0.99 -3.70
C VAL A 7 -36.14 1.87 -2.63
N ASP A 8 -37.14 1.33 -1.98
CA ASP A 8 -37.78 1.98 -0.83
C ASP A 8 -36.86 1.75 0.39
N VAL A 9 -36.37 2.82 0.96
CA VAL A 9 -35.49 2.78 2.13
C VAL A 9 -36.21 3.14 3.43
N ALA A 10 -37.54 3.42 3.36
CA ALA A 10 -38.38 3.79 4.48
C ALA A 10 -37.69 4.84 5.40
N ASP A 11 -37.48 4.49 6.68
CA ASP A 11 -36.87 5.40 7.67
C ASP A 11 -35.34 5.30 7.73
N ALA A 12 -34.71 4.61 6.79
CA ALA A 12 -33.22 4.47 6.74
C ALA A 12 -32.53 5.76 6.27
N VAL A 13 -31.31 5.96 6.74
CA VAL A 13 -30.43 7.04 6.27
C VAL A 13 -29.57 6.53 5.14
N ILE A 14 -29.51 7.27 4.03
CA ILE A 14 -28.64 6.98 2.90
C ILE A 14 -27.40 7.84 3.02
N CYS A 15 -26.22 7.22 2.93
CA CYS A 15 -24.94 7.92 2.91
C CYS A 15 -24.00 7.29 1.85
N PRO A 16 -22.95 7.99 1.44
CA PRO A 16 -21.85 7.37 0.68
C PRO A 16 -21.22 6.22 1.45
N GLY A 17 -20.61 5.26 0.75
CA GLY A 17 -19.82 4.22 1.39
C GLY A 17 -18.64 4.81 2.18
N PHE A 18 -18.32 4.18 3.31
CA PHE A 18 -17.26 4.63 4.20
C PHE A 18 -15.89 4.39 3.57
N ILE A 19 -14.94 5.27 3.92
CA ILE A 19 -13.52 5.17 3.55
C ILE A 19 -12.74 4.79 4.80
N ASP A 20 -12.07 3.64 4.77
CA ASP A 20 -11.09 3.25 5.79
C ASP A 20 -9.73 3.81 5.37
N ILE A 21 -9.28 4.86 6.06
CA ILE A 21 -8.05 5.60 5.70
C ILE A 21 -6.76 5.00 6.25
N GLN A 22 -6.84 3.94 7.05
CA GLN A 22 -5.69 3.26 7.66
C GLN A 22 -5.90 1.74 7.65
N SER A 23 -6.17 1.22 6.45
CA SER A 23 -6.43 -0.22 6.31
C SER A 23 -5.14 -1.03 6.24
N HIS A 24 -5.16 -2.19 6.88
CA HIS A 24 -4.11 -3.22 6.82
C HIS A 24 -4.57 -4.44 6.01
N SER A 25 -5.46 -4.25 5.04
CA SER A 25 -6.12 -5.33 4.29
C SER A 25 -5.29 -5.93 3.16
N ILE A 26 -4.04 -5.52 2.93
CA ILE A 26 -3.22 -6.03 1.81
C ILE A 26 -3.20 -7.57 1.80
N TYR A 27 -2.80 -8.19 2.90
CA TYR A 27 -2.78 -9.65 2.99
C TYR A 27 -4.17 -10.29 3.02
N PRO A 28 -5.14 -9.81 3.81
CA PRO A 28 -6.51 -10.32 3.76
C PRO A 28 -7.11 -10.34 2.36
N LEU A 29 -6.87 -9.31 1.54
CA LEU A 29 -7.35 -9.25 0.16
C LEU A 29 -6.66 -10.26 -0.77
N MET A 30 -5.43 -10.65 -0.47
CA MET A 30 -4.75 -11.75 -1.18
C MET A 30 -5.42 -13.10 -0.93
N VAL A 31 -5.97 -13.29 0.26
CA VAL A 31 -6.71 -14.50 0.64
C VAL A 31 -8.12 -14.48 0.06
N ASP A 32 -8.86 -13.41 0.31
CA ASP A 32 -10.24 -13.24 -0.13
C ASP A 32 -10.53 -11.81 -0.61
N GLY A 33 -10.49 -11.62 -1.92
CA GLY A 33 -10.78 -10.32 -2.56
C GLY A 33 -12.20 -9.80 -2.34
N ARG A 34 -13.14 -10.62 -1.83
CA ARG A 34 -14.50 -10.16 -1.51
C ARG A 34 -14.54 -9.17 -0.35
N CYS A 35 -13.55 -9.20 0.53
CA CYS A 35 -13.42 -8.28 1.67
C CYS A 35 -14.71 -8.16 2.51
N VAL A 36 -15.36 -9.29 2.78
CA VAL A 36 -16.71 -9.35 3.36
C VAL A 36 -16.78 -8.57 4.68
N SER A 37 -15.77 -8.65 5.53
CA SER A 37 -15.74 -7.94 6.82
C SER A 37 -15.85 -6.42 6.70
N LYS A 38 -15.34 -5.84 5.60
CA LYS A 38 -15.41 -4.40 5.34
C LYS A 38 -16.70 -4.02 4.62
N ILE A 39 -17.03 -4.73 3.55
CA ILE A 39 -18.20 -4.44 2.72
C ILE A 39 -19.50 -4.53 3.54
N THR A 40 -19.63 -5.52 4.42
CA THR A 40 -20.83 -5.66 5.28
C THR A 40 -20.96 -4.56 6.33
N GLN A 41 -19.92 -3.79 6.59
CA GLN A 41 -19.93 -2.61 7.45
C GLN A 41 -20.12 -1.30 6.66
N GLY A 42 -20.31 -1.38 5.34
CA GLY A 42 -20.51 -0.22 4.48
C GLY A 42 -19.20 0.45 4.05
N ILE A 43 -18.03 -0.15 4.28
CA ILE A 43 -16.75 0.35 3.80
C ILE A 43 -16.62 -0.05 2.32
N THR A 44 -16.47 0.94 1.45
CA THR A 44 -16.38 0.75 0.00
C THR A 44 -15.03 1.17 -0.56
N THR A 45 -14.19 1.79 0.25
CA THR A 45 -12.85 2.27 -0.14
C THR A 45 -11.88 2.03 1.00
N GLU A 46 -10.71 1.50 0.69
CA GLU A 46 -9.62 1.29 1.64
C GLU A 46 -8.36 2.01 1.18
N ILE A 47 -7.74 2.77 2.08
CA ILE A 47 -6.44 3.41 1.88
C ILE A 47 -5.42 2.66 2.73
N MET A 48 -4.37 2.17 2.09
CA MET A 48 -3.37 1.27 2.67
C MET A 48 -1.96 1.85 2.59
N GLY A 49 -0.96 1.09 3.03
CA GLY A 49 0.46 1.38 2.81
C GLY A 49 1.17 1.97 4.02
N GLU A 50 0.58 1.94 5.23
CA GLU A 50 1.30 2.33 6.45
C GLU A 50 2.55 1.45 6.61
N ALA A 51 3.70 2.08 6.77
CA ALA A 51 5.02 1.48 6.90
C ALA A 51 5.44 0.54 5.77
N TRP A 52 4.52 -0.25 5.22
CA TRP A 52 4.87 -1.33 4.31
C TRP A 52 3.88 -1.46 3.14
N THR A 53 4.47 -1.67 1.96
CA THR A 53 3.75 -2.10 0.74
C THR A 53 4.49 -3.27 0.10
N PRO A 54 3.80 -4.18 -0.63
CA PRO A 54 4.44 -5.34 -1.25
C PRO A 54 5.34 -4.98 -2.43
N ALA A 55 5.24 -3.76 -2.93
CA ALA A 55 6.03 -3.21 -4.03
C ALA A 55 6.46 -1.76 -3.71
N PRO A 56 7.57 -1.29 -4.32
CA PRO A 56 8.42 -2.01 -5.27
C PRO A 56 9.40 -2.98 -4.60
N VAL A 57 9.71 -4.07 -5.29
CA VAL A 57 10.87 -4.90 -4.99
C VAL A 57 12.05 -4.43 -5.85
N GLY A 58 13.28 -4.62 -5.38
CA GLY A 58 14.47 -4.18 -6.10
C GLY A 58 15.43 -3.40 -5.23
N GLY A 59 16.56 -3.02 -5.79
CA GLY A 59 17.64 -2.46 -4.99
C GLY A 59 18.09 -3.46 -3.93
N ARG A 60 17.93 -3.09 -2.65
CA ARG A 60 18.18 -3.98 -1.51
C ARG A 60 16.92 -4.61 -0.94
N ASN A 61 15.74 -4.24 -1.44
CA ASN A 61 14.49 -4.89 -1.06
C ASN A 61 14.32 -6.21 -1.84
N PRO A 62 14.52 -7.37 -1.21
CA PRO A 62 14.42 -8.66 -1.89
C PRO A 62 12.97 -9.03 -2.25
N GLY A 63 12.01 -8.22 -1.84
CA GLY A 63 10.62 -8.65 -1.76
C GLY A 63 10.39 -9.51 -0.52
N GLY A 64 9.28 -10.17 -0.45
CA GLY A 64 8.99 -11.07 0.66
C GLY A 64 7.57 -10.93 1.16
N LEU A 65 6.64 -11.48 0.39
CA LEU A 65 5.31 -11.73 0.91
C LEU A 65 5.35 -12.96 1.82
N LEU A 66 4.47 -12.97 2.80
CA LEU A 66 4.23 -14.17 3.60
C LEU A 66 3.71 -15.30 2.70
N THR A 67 4.11 -16.52 3.00
CA THR A 67 3.61 -17.71 2.29
C THR A 67 2.19 -18.08 2.69
N SER A 68 1.74 -17.58 3.84
CA SER A 68 0.36 -17.75 4.31
C SER A 68 -0.09 -16.56 5.15
N VAL A 69 -1.38 -16.34 5.19
CA VAL A 69 -2.03 -15.33 6.05
C VAL A 69 -3.16 -16.02 6.79
N TYR A 70 -3.15 -15.94 8.12
CA TYR A 70 -4.12 -16.61 8.98
C TYR A 70 -4.28 -18.11 8.68
N GLY A 71 -3.19 -18.77 8.24
CA GLY A 71 -3.20 -20.17 7.86
C GLY A 71 -3.62 -20.46 6.40
N GLU A 72 -4.10 -19.47 5.68
CA GLU A 72 -4.47 -19.61 4.27
C GLU A 72 -3.25 -19.36 3.35
N PRO A 73 -3.06 -20.20 2.32
CA PRO A 73 -1.91 -20.10 1.43
C PRO A 73 -2.04 -18.90 0.47
N VAL A 74 -0.92 -18.23 0.24
CA VAL A 74 -0.80 -17.08 -0.67
C VAL A 74 0.32 -17.25 -1.71
N GLU A 75 0.70 -18.52 -1.99
CA GLU A 75 1.85 -18.86 -2.83
C GLU A 75 1.79 -18.20 -4.22
N ARG A 76 0.60 -18.13 -4.82
CA ARG A 76 0.41 -17.46 -6.12
C ARG A 76 0.86 -15.99 -6.08
N TRP A 77 0.66 -15.32 -4.95
CA TRP A 77 1.04 -13.94 -4.74
C TRP A 77 2.54 -13.81 -4.47
N VAL A 78 3.11 -14.76 -3.74
CA VAL A 78 4.56 -14.81 -3.46
C VAL A 78 5.34 -14.87 -4.77
N GLU A 79 4.97 -15.77 -5.67
CA GLU A 79 5.65 -15.90 -6.96
C GLU A 79 5.46 -14.66 -7.83
N ARG A 80 4.23 -14.16 -7.92
CA ARG A 80 3.89 -12.98 -8.71
C ARG A 80 4.62 -11.72 -8.20
N SER A 81 4.72 -11.55 -6.87
CA SER A 81 5.34 -10.39 -6.24
C SER A 81 6.82 -10.20 -6.55
N ARG A 82 7.52 -11.26 -6.95
CA ARG A 82 8.95 -11.18 -7.33
C ARG A 82 9.19 -10.26 -8.52
N GLY A 83 8.20 -10.07 -9.37
CA GLY A 83 8.24 -9.18 -10.53
C GLY A 83 7.75 -7.75 -10.23
N TRP A 84 7.33 -7.42 -9.04
CA TRP A 84 6.73 -6.12 -8.70
C TRP A 84 7.78 -5.04 -8.44
N THR A 85 8.46 -4.62 -9.49
CA THR A 85 9.54 -3.62 -9.43
C THR A 85 9.05 -2.17 -9.42
N ARG A 86 7.76 -1.93 -9.67
CA ARG A 86 7.10 -0.62 -9.59
C ARG A 86 5.97 -0.69 -8.57
N PHE A 87 5.66 0.46 -7.96
CA PHE A 87 4.58 0.56 -6.98
C PHE A 87 3.22 0.11 -7.56
N ALA A 88 2.90 0.50 -8.80
CA ALA A 88 1.63 0.15 -9.43
C ALA A 88 1.40 -1.36 -9.59
N HIS A 89 2.44 -2.16 -9.74
CA HIS A 89 2.31 -3.59 -10.10
C HIS A 89 1.45 -4.40 -9.13
N TRP A 90 1.46 -4.08 -7.83
CA TRP A 90 0.62 -4.81 -6.88
C TRP A 90 -0.83 -4.35 -6.92
N LEU A 91 -1.08 -3.06 -7.20
CA LEU A 91 -2.44 -2.54 -7.38
C LEU A 91 -3.09 -3.12 -8.65
N GLU A 92 -2.35 -3.13 -9.76
CA GLU A 92 -2.75 -3.77 -11.01
C GLU A 92 -3.07 -5.26 -10.81
N ALA A 93 -2.24 -5.94 -10.02
CA ALA A 93 -2.43 -7.34 -9.69
C ALA A 93 -3.73 -7.58 -8.90
N PHE A 94 -4.11 -6.66 -8.01
CA PHE A 94 -5.37 -6.72 -7.27
C PHE A 94 -6.57 -6.40 -8.15
N GLU A 95 -6.44 -5.42 -9.04
CA GLU A 95 -7.46 -5.11 -10.04
C GLU A 95 -7.75 -6.31 -10.95
N GLU A 96 -6.70 -6.95 -11.47
CA GLU A 96 -6.83 -8.16 -12.29
C GLU A 96 -7.44 -9.36 -11.53
N ALA A 97 -7.11 -9.52 -10.24
CA ALA A 97 -7.68 -10.58 -9.41
C ALA A 97 -9.16 -10.32 -9.07
N GLY A 98 -9.58 -9.08 -9.11
CA GLY A 98 -10.89 -8.62 -8.67
C GLY A 98 -11.00 -8.54 -7.15
N VAL A 99 -11.11 -7.30 -6.64
CA VAL A 99 -11.37 -7.03 -5.23
C VAL A 99 -12.64 -6.19 -5.09
N SER A 100 -13.39 -6.38 -4.01
CA SER A 100 -14.68 -5.70 -3.83
C SER A 100 -14.56 -4.21 -3.49
N PRO A 101 -13.65 -3.77 -2.59
CA PRO A 101 -13.51 -2.34 -2.30
C PRO A 101 -12.68 -1.63 -3.39
N ASN A 102 -12.88 -0.32 -3.52
CA ASN A 102 -11.89 0.52 -4.15
C ASN A 102 -10.62 0.56 -3.29
N ILE A 103 -9.46 0.59 -3.93
CA ILE A 103 -8.17 0.57 -3.24
C ILE A 103 -7.35 1.78 -3.65
N GLY A 104 -6.81 2.48 -2.65
CA GLY A 104 -5.74 3.44 -2.80
C GLY A 104 -4.62 3.13 -1.81
N SER A 105 -3.41 3.65 -2.04
CA SER A 105 -2.31 3.39 -1.12
C SER A 105 -1.28 4.50 -1.10
N TYR A 106 -0.68 4.67 0.06
CA TYR A 106 0.63 5.31 0.21
C TYR A 106 1.72 4.30 -0.13
N LEU A 107 2.92 4.78 -0.49
CA LEU A 107 4.12 3.96 -0.43
C LEU A 107 4.56 3.82 1.03
N GLY A 108 4.77 2.61 1.51
CA GLY A 108 5.29 2.39 2.86
C GLY A 108 6.72 2.88 3.02
N GLY A 109 6.97 3.68 4.07
CA GLY A 109 8.30 4.20 4.38
C GLY A 109 9.35 3.09 4.57
N GLY A 110 8.97 2.01 5.24
CA GLY A 110 9.82 0.83 5.39
C GLY A 110 10.14 0.14 4.08
N THR A 111 9.18 0.06 3.15
CA THR A 111 9.45 -0.45 1.80
C THR A 111 10.44 0.44 1.08
N LEU A 112 10.26 1.76 1.15
CA LEU A 112 11.15 2.74 0.54
C LEU A 112 12.57 2.64 1.10
N ARG A 113 12.69 2.60 2.44
CA ARG A 113 13.97 2.46 3.13
C ARG A 113 14.68 1.14 2.77
N ARG A 114 13.94 0.03 2.72
CA ARG A 114 14.48 -1.27 2.31
C ARG A 114 15.03 -1.27 0.89
N CYS A 115 14.41 -0.58 -0.05
CA CYS A 115 14.95 -0.43 -1.41
C CYS A 115 16.35 0.20 -1.43
N ALA A 116 16.63 1.14 -0.52
CA ALA A 116 17.91 1.84 -0.46
C ALA A 116 18.96 1.13 0.41
N MET A 117 18.56 0.54 1.53
CA MET A 117 19.49 0.09 2.56
C MET A 117 19.08 -1.18 3.32
N ASP A 118 18.01 -1.86 2.88
CA ASP A 118 17.44 -3.05 3.52
C ASP A 118 17.04 -2.76 4.99
N MET A 119 17.39 -3.62 5.92
CA MET A 119 17.12 -3.50 7.37
C MET A 119 18.26 -2.79 8.13
N ASP A 120 19.09 -2.01 7.42
CA ASP A 120 20.18 -1.28 8.07
C ASP A 120 19.65 -0.25 9.07
N MET A 121 20.17 -0.31 10.29
CA MET A 121 19.77 0.55 11.41
C MET A 121 20.50 1.90 11.44
N ASN A 122 21.51 2.08 10.59
CA ASN A 122 22.30 3.31 10.56
C ASN A 122 21.53 4.47 9.89
N PRO A 123 21.92 5.73 10.16
CA PRO A 123 21.46 6.87 9.37
C PRO A 123 21.74 6.67 7.87
N SER A 124 20.82 7.12 7.04
CA SER A 124 20.97 7.00 5.59
C SER A 124 22.04 7.96 5.03
N SER A 125 22.90 7.42 4.17
CA SER A 125 23.86 8.23 3.41
C SER A 125 23.18 9.02 2.29
N GLY A 126 23.83 10.07 1.78
CA GLY A 126 23.35 10.84 0.66
C GLY A 126 23.01 10.00 -0.59
N LYS A 127 23.76 8.91 -0.84
CA LYS A 127 23.48 7.98 -1.94
C LYS A 127 22.20 7.17 -1.69
N GLN A 128 21.97 6.72 -0.47
CA GLN A 128 20.77 5.99 -0.08
C GLN A 128 19.55 6.90 -0.15
N ARG A 129 19.64 8.14 0.36
CA ARG A 129 18.58 9.15 0.22
C ARG A 129 18.26 9.49 -1.23
N ALA A 130 19.28 9.59 -2.11
CA ALA A 130 19.05 9.75 -3.54
C ALA A 130 18.28 8.58 -4.16
N THR A 131 18.53 7.35 -3.71
CA THR A 131 17.74 6.17 -4.11
C THR A 131 16.31 6.27 -3.62
N MET A 132 16.08 6.65 -2.36
CA MET A 132 14.73 6.83 -1.81
C MET A 132 13.94 7.89 -2.57
N ARG A 133 14.56 9.06 -2.86
CA ARG A 133 13.90 10.12 -3.65
C ARG A 133 13.49 9.63 -5.04
N ARG A 134 14.34 8.86 -5.72
CA ARG A 134 13.99 8.30 -7.03
C ARG A 134 12.83 7.33 -6.95
N VAL A 135 12.89 6.37 -6.01
CA VAL A 135 11.82 5.36 -5.82
C VAL A 135 10.51 6.03 -5.41
N MET A 136 10.57 7.10 -4.59
CA MET A 136 9.38 7.86 -4.21
C MET A 136 8.76 8.59 -5.42
N ALA A 137 9.57 9.22 -6.26
CA ALA A 137 9.09 9.87 -7.47
C ALA A 137 8.40 8.86 -8.41
N GLU A 138 9.03 7.71 -8.63
CA GLU A 138 8.46 6.61 -9.41
C GLU A 138 7.12 6.13 -8.83
N ALA A 139 6.99 6.06 -7.51
CA ALA A 139 5.74 5.65 -6.86
C ALA A 139 4.64 6.72 -7.00
N MET A 140 4.99 8.01 -6.93
CA MET A 140 4.03 9.10 -7.17
C MET A 140 3.52 9.07 -8.62
N GLU A 141 4.40 8.84 -9.60
CA GLU A 141 4.01 8.64 -11.00
C GLU A 141 3.10 7.43 -11.20
N ASP A 142 3.26 6.39 -10.38
CA ASP A 142 2.44 5.18 -10.36
C ASP A 142 1.11 5.36 -9.60
N GLY A 143 0.84 6.54 -9.04
CA GLY A 143 -0.42 6.86 -8.36
C GLY A 143 -0.43 6.64 -6.85
N ALA A 144 0.73 6.54 -6.20
CA ALA A 144 0.79 6.58 -4.74
C ALA A 144 0.26 7.93 -4.21
N PHE A 145 -0.50 7.90 -3.11
CA PHE A 145 -1.01 9.12 -2.47
C PHE A 145 0.05 9.91 -1.69
N GLY A 146 1.24 9.36 -1.59
CA GLY A 146 2.35 9.90 -0.82
C GLY A 146 3.12 8.78 -0.13
N VAL A 147 3.73 9.09 1.01
CA VAL A 147 4.47 8.13 1.85
C VAL A 147 3.82 8.04 3.22
N SER A 148 3.81 6.84 3.81
CA SER A 148 3.32 6.64 5.18
C SER A 148 4.33 5.82 5.99
N TYR A 149 4.65 6.32 7.19
CA TYR A 149 5.61 5.71 8.11
C TYR A 149 4.93 5.18 9.36
N ALA A 150 5.47 4.11 9.93
CA ALA A 150 5.17 3.68 11.29
C ALA A 150 6.47 3.66 12.12
N LEU A 151 6.83 4.81 12.66
CA LEU A 151 8.13 5.06 13.32
C LEU A 151 8.36 4.24 14.62
N ILE A 152 7.49 3.29 14.91
CA ILE A 152 7.65 2.32 16.00
C ILE A 152 8.21 0.98 15.52
N TYR A 153 8.24 0.74 14.21
CA TYR A 153 8.68 -0.54 13.64
C TYR A 153 9.96 -0.39 12.79
N PRO A 154 10.89 -1.38 12.86
CA PRO A 154 11.99 -1.44 11.90
C PRO A 154 11.49 -1.69 10.45
N PRO A 155 12.10 -1.09 9.42
CA PRO A 155 13.23 -0.17 9.52
C PRO A 155 12.85 1.31 9.71
N ASP A 156 11.56 1.66 9.75
CA ASP A 156 11.07 3.05 9.82
C ASP A 156 11.57 3.80 11.06
N CYS A 157 11.67 3.10 12.22
CA CYS A 157 12.11 3.69 13.47
C CYS A 157 13.58 4.18 13.46
N TYR A 158 14.33 3.87 12.43
CA TYR A 158 15.71 4.34 12.24
C TYR A 158 15.82 5.51 11.26
N ALA A 159 14.70 5.93 10.65
CA ALA A 159 14.65 7.11 9.79
C ALA A 159 14.86 8.38 10.64
N ASP A 160 15.81 9.21 10.26
CA ASP A 160 15.97 10.52 10.85
C ASP A 160 15.08 11.57 10.16
N VAL A 161 14.99 12.75 10.77
CA VAL A 161 14.15 13.84 10.27
C VAL A 161 14.58 14.25 8.86
N ASP A 162 15.87 14.32 8.59
CA ASP A 162 16.39 14.75 7.28
C ASP A 162 16.03 13.76 6.17
N GLU A 163 16.06 12.45 6.47
CA GLU A 163 15.61 11.41 5.55
C GLU A 163 14.13 11.57 5.20
N ILE A 164 13.28 11.77 6.21
CA ILE A 164 11.84 11.94 6.02
C ILE A 164 11.55 13.23 5.24
N VAL A 165 12.22 14.33 5.56
CA VAL A 165 12.09 15.60 4.84
C VAL A 165 12.47 15.44 3.37
N ASP A 166 13.61 14.82 3.07
CA ASP A 166 14.06 14.54 1.70
C ASP A 166 13.01 13.78 0.86
N VAL A 167 12.32 12.82 1.48
CA VAL A 167 11.26 12.05 0.84
C VAL A 167 9.99 12.89 0.67
N CYS A 168 9.58 13.63 1.70
CA CYS A 168 8.40 14.49 1.65
C CYS A 168 8.54 15.64 0.64
N GLU A 169 9.76 16.17 0.43
CA GLU A 169 10.02 17.16 -0.63
C GLU A 169 9.77 16.61 -2.04
N VAL A 170 9.95 15.30 -2.25
CA VAL A 170 9.56 14.66 -3.52
C VAL A 170 8.05 14.63 -3.65
N VAL A 171 7.35 14.13 -2.61
CA VAL A 171 5.88 14.05 -2.59
C VAL A 171 5.23 15.42 -2.86
N GLY A 172 5.77 16.49 -2.27
CA GLY A 172 5.25 17.85 -2.41
C GLY A 172 5.33 18.44 -3.83
N ARG A 173 5.90 17.75 -4.80
CA ARG A 173 5.97 18.19 -6.21
C ARG A 173 4.83 17.64 -7.07
N TYR A 174 4.05 16.70 -6.55
CA TYR A 174 2.91 16.05 -7.19
C TYR A 174 1.59 16.50 -6.58
#